data_410df70fc5030c8a490842d07858a92f
#
_entry.id   410df70fc5030c8a490842d07858a92f
#
_cell.length_a   1.000
_cell.length_b   1.000
_cell.length_c   1.000
_cell.angle_alpha   90.00
_cell.angle_beta   90.00
_cell.angle_gamma   90.00
#
_symmetry.space_group_name_H-M   'P 1'
#
loop_
_entity.id
_entity.type
_entity.pdbx_description
1 polymer ?
#
loop_
_entity_poly.entity_id
_entity_poly.type
_entity_poly.pdbx_seq_one_letter_code
_entity_poly.pdbx_strand_id
1 'polypeptide(L)'
;NKVVIDALKPDNGFRFFFVPSPMHEHPEDRFYLLKSSTQKMKQIQIYDTTLRDGSQGEGVSFSLVDKIQITRRLDEMGVEYIEGGYPLSNEKDAEYFRRVRELNLTHSKVTAFGMTRRRGVKAKDDPGMQALIAAQTEVITMVGKTWDFHATDVLGVSLDENIEMITDSVAFLKGEGREVIYDAEHFFDGWKANSDYAARTIVAAAQAGASLIVCCDTNGGTLPEEIVSILKSAQATLKETGVSVGIHCHNDCELAVANSPVS
;
A
#
# COMPACT_ATOMS: atom_id res chain seq x y z
N ASN A 1 -4.99 -2.32 -8.14
CA ASN A 1 -3.84 -1.40 -8.13
C ASN A 1 -3.94 -0.49 -6.93
N LYS A 2 -2.86 -0.38 -6.17
CA LYS A 2 -2.75 0.52 -5.02
C LYS A 2 -2.40 1.91 -5.50
N VAL A 3 -3.06 2.92 -4.96
CA VAL A 3 -2.67 4.32 -5.13
C VAL A 3 -2.04 4.78 -3.83
N VAL A 4 -0.78 5.18 -3.90
CA VAL A 4 -0.07 5.75 -2.76
C VAL A 4 -0.13 7.26 -2.87
N ILE A 5 -0.80 7.89 -1.92
CA ILE A 5 -0.85 9.35 -1.83
C ILE A 5 0.11 9.76 -0.74
N ASP A 6 1.24 10.35 -1.12
CA ASP A 6 2.12 11.01 -0.17
C ASP A 6 1.40 12.27 0.36
N ALA A 7 0.55 12.06 1.34
CA ALA A 7 -0.19 13.10 2.01
C ALA A 7 0.44 13.33 3.35
N LEU A 8 1.33 14.31 3.49
CA LEU A 8 1.18 15.22 4.63
C LEU A 8 2.42 16.08 4.85
N LYS A 9 2.26 17.36 4.46
CA LYS A 9 2.56 18.46 5.38
C LYS A 9 1.24 19.20 5.61
N PRO A 10 0.89 19.57 6.84
CA PRO A 10 -0.38 20.23 7.15
C PRO A 10 -0.29 21.67 6.68
N ASP A 11 -0.89 21.99 5.57
CA ASP A 11 -1.26 23.35 5.14
C ASP A 11 -1.49 23.36 3.62
N ASN A 12 -2.63 22.81 3.17
CA ASN A 12 -3.16 23.26 1.89
C ASN A 12 -4.47 22.52 1.55
N GLY A 13 -5.55 23.30 1.52
CA GLY A 13 -6.88 22.83 1.13
C GLY A 13 -6.92 22.39 -0.33
N PHE A 14 -7.67 21.33 -0.59
CA PHE A 14 -7.99 20.87 -1.95
C PHE A 14 -8.79 21.95 -2.70
N ARG A 15 -8.36 22.30 -3.90
CA ARG A 15 -9.19 22.99 -4.89
C ARG A 15 -9.20 22.19 -6.18
N PHE A 16 -10.37 21.69 -6.53
CA PHE A 16 -10.61 21.16 -7.87
C PHE A 16 -10.65 22.32 -8.88
N PHE A 17 -9.88 22.20 -9.96
CA PHE A 17 -10.01 23.11 -11.10
C PHE A 17 -10.96 22.48 -12.11
N PHE A 18 -12.12 23.09 -12.28
CA PHE A 18 -12.94 22.86 -13.44
C PHE A 18 -12.28 23.59 -14.62
N VAL A 19 -11.94 22.89 -15.69
CA VAL A 19 -11.57 23.52 -16.96
C VAL A 19 -12.85 23.72 -17.73
N PRO A 20 -13.32 24.95 -17.94
CA PRO A 20 -14.47 25.21 -18.81
C PRO A 20 -14.05 24.93 -20.25
N SER A 21 -14.90 24.22 -20.97
CA SER A 21 -14.85 24.10 -22.43
C SER A 21 -14.96 25.48 -23.09
N PRO A 22 -14.24 25.75 -24.19
CA PRO A 22 -14.20 27.07 -24.79
C PRO A 22 -15.46 27.35 -25.61
N MET A 23 -16.36 28.15 -25.06
CA MET A 23 -17.34 28.88 -25.90
C MET A 23 -17.59 30.30 -25.38
N HIS A 24 -17.26 31.25 -26.25
CA HIS A 24 -17.50 32.68 -26.21
C HIS A 24 -16.50 33.56 -25.45
N GLU A 25 -15.64 34.16 -26.28
CA GLU A 25 -14.76 35.28 -25.93
C GLU A 25 -15.55 36.56 -25.61
N HIS A 26 -15.27 37.13 -24.43
CA HIS A 26 -15.46 38.56 -24.18
C HIS A 26 -14.09 39.19 -23.86
N PRO A 27 -13.73 40.34 -24.49
CA PRO A 27 -12.34 40.86 -24.48
C PRO A 27 -11.91 41.56 -23.19
N GLU A 28 -12.72 41.63 -22.16
CA GLU A 28 -12.45 42.45 -20.95
C GLU A 28 -11.95 41.70 -19.72
N ASP A 29 -11.77 40.36 -19.75
CA ASP A 29 -11.31 39.56 -18.62
C ASP A 29 -9.80 39.31 -18.61
N ARG A 30 -9.00 40.20 -19.22
CA ARG A 30 -7.55 40.22 -19.05
C ARG A 30 -7.18 40.94 -17.76
N PHE A 31 -6.50 40.23 -16.89
CA PHE A 31 -5.78 40.62 -15.67
C PHE A 31 -6.41 40.19 -14.35
N TYR A 32 -6.44 38.88 -14.14
CA TYR A 32 -6.07 38.35 -12.82
C TYR A 32 -4.88 37.41 -13.01
N LEU A 33 -3.70 38.01 -13.06
CA LEU A 33 -2.46 37.27 -12.78
C LEU A 33 -2.52 36.85 -11.31
N LEU A 34 -3.08 35.66 -11.06
CA LEU A 34 -2.89 34.94 -9.83
C LEU A 34 -1.38 34.74 -9.66
N LYS A 35 -0.79 35.39 -8.66
CA LYS A 35 0.51 35.02 -8.16
C LYS A 35 0.47 33.52 -7.90
N SER A 36 1.06 32.73 -8.80
CA SER A 36 1.27 31.32 -8.59
C SER A 36 2.20 31.21 -7.39
N SER A 37 1.64 30.96 -6.22
CA SER A 37 2.39 30.25 -5.21
C SER A 37 2.80 28.96 -5.90
N THR A 38 4.07 28.73 -6.08
CA THR A 38 4.63 27.46 -6.55
C THR A 38 4.33 26.42 -5.49
N GLN A 39 3.09 26.01 -5.42
CA GLN A 39 2.65 24.89 -4.61
C GLN A 39 3.24 23.64 -5.26
N LYS A 40 4.27 23.08 -4.65
CA LYS A 40 4.89 21.82 -5.08
C LYS A 40 3.73 20.82 -5.18
N MET A 41 3.37 20.40 -6.38
CA MET A 41 2.33 19.39 -6.58
C MET A 41 2.75 18.16 -5.79
N LYS A 42 1.83 17.60 -4.99
CA LYS A 42 2.05 16.34 -4.30
C LYS A 42 2.25 15.27 -5.35
N GLN A 43 3.33 14.52 -5.23
CA GLN A 43 3.59 13.40 -6.11
C GLN A 43 2.78 12.22 -5.62
N ILE A 44 1.91 11.69 -6.48
CA ILE A 44 1.19 10.43 -6.25
C ILE A 44 2.10 9.32 -6.75
N GLN A 45 2.32 8.30 -5.94
CA GLN A 45 3.03 7.09 -6.33
C GLN A 45 2.03 5.99 -6.68
N ILE A 46 2.30 5.27 -7.76
CA ILE A 46 1.47 4.15 -8.20
C ILE A 46 2.16 2.85 -7.81
N TYR A 47 1.40 1.98 -7.17
CA TYR A 47 1.82 0.65 -6.76
C TYR A 47 0.96 -0.39 -7.48
N ASP A 48 1.55 -1.17 -8.39
CA ASP A 48 0.86 -2.19 -9.17
C ASP A 48 0.90 -3.56 -8.48
N THR A 49 -0.26 -4.22 -8.36
CA THR A 49 -0.42 -5.53 -7.73
C THR A 49 -0.79 -6.63 -8.70
N THR A 50 -0.71 -6.38 -10.01
CA THR A 50 -1.13 -7.32 -11.05
C THR A 50 -0.49 -8.70 -10.89
N LEU A 51 0.82 -8.75 -10.60
CA LEU A 51 1.57 -10.00 -10.56
C LEU A 51 1.39 -10.81 -9.26
N ARG A 52 0.80 -10.23 -8.22
CA ARG A 52 0.48 -10.93 -6.98
C ARG A 52 -1.03 -11.01 -6.75
N ASP A 53 -1.67 -9.90 -6.40
CA ASP A 53 -3.10 -9.84 -6.09
C ASP A 53 -3.95 -10.11 -7.33
N GLY A 54 -3.64 -9.44 -8.44
CA GLY A 54 -4.30 -9.66 -9.72
C GLY A 54 -4.18 -11.11 -10.23
N SER A 55 -3.11 -11.83 -9.87
CA SER A 55 -2.94 -13.23 -10.24
C SER A 55 -3.84 -14.20 -9.47
N GLN A 56 -4.52 -13.73 -8.42
CA GLN A 56 -5.50 -14.51 -7.66
C GLN A 56 -6.89 -14.50 -8.29
N GLY A 57 -7.11 -13.68 -9.33
CA GLY A 57 -8.35 -13.63 -10.07
C GLY A 57 -8.67 -14.96 -10.74
N GLU A 58 -9.98 -15.32 -10.78
CA GLU A 58 -10.43 -16.55 -11.43
C GLU A 58 -10.02 -16.56 -12.91
N GLY A 59 -9.45 -17.67 -13.36
CA GLY A 59 -8.98 -17.84 -14.73
C GLY A 59 -7.66 -17.13 -15.08
N VAL A 60 -7.06 -16.40 -14.13
CA VAL A 60 -5.77 -15.72 -14.34
C VAL A 60 -4.61 -16.63 -13.93
N SER A 61 -3.68 -16.83 -14.84
CA SER A 61 -2.44 -17.56 -14.55
C SER A 61 -1.30 -17.00 -15.38
N PHE A 62 -0.28 -16.47 -14.71
CA PHE A 62 0.92 -15.97 -15.37
C PHE A 62 2.04 -17.01 -15.31
N SER A 63 2.70 -17.25 -16.45
CA SER A 63 3.99 -17.93 -16.47
C SER A 63 5.10 -17.01 -15.94
N LEU A 64 6.28 -17.57 -15.68
CA LEU A 64 7.44 -16.76 -15.31
C LEU A 64 7.79 -15.72 -16.41
N VAL A 65 7.66 -16.13 -17.68
CA VAL A 65 7.93 -15.25 -18.83
C VAL A 65 6.95 -14.08 -18.84
N ASP A 66 5.66 -14.36 -18.63
CA ASP A 66 4.63 -13.32 -18.56
C ASP A 66 4.93 -12.31 -17.42
N LYS A 67 5.27 -12.80 -16.22
CA LYS A 67 5.62 -11.95 -15.09
C LYS A 67 6.78 -11.02 -15.43
N ILE A 68 7.83 -11.52 -16.06
CA ILE A 68 8.99 -10.71 -16.48
C ILE A 68 8.60 -9.68 -17.55
N GLN A 69 7.79 -10.06 -18.53
CA GLN A 69 7.33 -9.12 -19.56
C GLN A 69 6.43 -8.02 -19.00
N ILE A 70 5.48 -8.38 -18.11
CA ILE A 70 4.60 -7.41 -17.43
C ILE A 70 5.44 -6.45 -16.60
N THR A 71 6.43 -6.94 -15.84
CA THR A 71 7.34 -6.09 -15.07
C THR A 71 8.01 -5.04 -15.94
N ARG A 72 8.55 -5.42 -17.11
CA ARG A 72 9.16 -4.46 -18.04
C ARG A 72 8.17 -3.41 -18.53
N ARG A 73 6.95 -3.83 -18.84
CA ARG A 73 5.91 -2.90 -19.32
C ARG A 73 5.49 -1.90 -18.24
N LEU A 74 5.38 -2.35 -16.99
CA LEU A 74 5.07 -1.47 -15.86
C LEU A 74 6.20 -0.47 -15.60
N ASP A 75 7.47 -0.90 -15.71
CA ASP A 75 8.62 0.00 -15.62
C ASP A 75 8.63 1.04 -16.75
N GLU A 76 8.39 0.62 -18.00
CA GLU A 76 8.25 1.53 -19.15
C GLU A 76 7.11 2.54 -18.98
N MET A 77 6.06 2.18 -18.25
CA MET A 77 4.93 3.08 -17.92
C MET A 77 5.24 4.05 -16.77
N GLY A 78 6.36 3.86 -16.08
CA GLY A 78 6.76 4.71 -14.95
C GLY A 78 6.02 4.40 -13.64
N VAL A 79 5.58 3.15 -13.45
CA VAL A 79 5.00 2.69 -12.18
C VAL A 79 6.10 2.60 -11.13
N GLU A 80 5.88 3.17 -9.94
CA GLU A 80 6.93 3.24 -8.90
C GLU A 80 7.17 1.91 -8.21
N TYR A 81 6.09 1.14 -7.91
CA TYR A 81 6.21 -0.13 -7.21
C TYR A 81 5.48 -1.25 -7.95
N ILE A 82 6.12 -2.42 -8.05
CA ILE A 82 5.54 -3.62 -8.67
C ILE A 82 5.58 -4.76 -7.65
N GLU A 83 4.42 -5.24 -7.24
CA GLU A 83 4.29 -6.36 -6.32
C GLU A 83 4.50 -7.68 -7.06
N GLY A 84 5.71 -8.24 -6.93
CA GLY A 84 6.16 -9.34 -7.76
C GLY A 84 5.56 -10.71 -7.41
N GLY A 85 5.12 -10.90 -6.16
CA GLY A 85 4.59 -12.18 -5.67
C GLY A 85 4.96 -12.45 -4.22
N TYR A 86 4.62 -13.66 -3.75
CA TYR A 86 4.98 -14.13 -2.41
C TYR A 86 6.05 -15.24 -2.49
N PRO A 87 7.32 -14.94 -2.14
CA PRO A 87 8.44 -15.87 -2.38
C PRO A 87 8.27 -17.25 -1.72
N LEU A 88 7.53 -17.33 -0.61
CA LEU A 88 7.28 -18.58 0.11
C LEU A 88 6.14 -19.41 -0.50
N SER A 89 5.26 -18.82 -1.31
CA SER A 89 4.03 -19.48 -1.75
C SER A 89 4.28 -20.62 -2.74
N ASN A 90 5.22 -20.43 -3.66
CA ASN A 90 5.53 -21.40 -4.71
C ASN A 90 6.90 -21.12 -5.35
N GLU A 91 7.42 -22.15 -6.04
CA GLU A 91 8.74 -22.07 -6.68
C GLU A 91 8.79 -21.05 -7.83
N LYS A 92 7.69 -20.85 -8.55
CA LYS A 92 7.61 -19.86 -9.64
C LYS A 92 7.83 -18.44 -9.13
N ASP A 93 7.24 -18.09 -7.98
CA ASP A 93 7.44 -16.79 -7.38
C ASP A 93 8.87 -16.63 -6.85
N ALA A 94 9.42 -17.68 -6.22
CA ALA A 94 10.83 -17.65 -5.83
C ALA A 94 11.77 -17.47 -7.02
N GLU A 95 11.51 -18.15 -8.16
CA GLU A 95 12.30 -18.00 -9.40
C GLU A 95 12.12 -16.62 -10.01
N TYR A 96 10.91 -16.04 -9.97
CA TYR A 96 10.67 -14.68 -10.43
C TYR A 96 11.62 -13.69 -9.75
N PHE A 97 11.77 -13.76 -8.42
CA PHE A 97 12.66 -12.86 -7.69
C PHE A 97 14.14 -13.07 -8.04
N ARG A 98 14.55 -14.28 -8.43
CA ARG A 98 15.89 -14.52 -8.95
C ARG A 98 16.11 -13.84 -10.32
N ARG A 99 15.12 -13.94 -11.22
CA ARG A 99 15.23 -13.45 -12.60
C ARG A 99 15.02 -11.94 -12.73
N VAL A 100 14.12 -11.38 -11.96
CA VAL A 100 13.80 -9.93 -12.04
C VAL A 100 14.99 -9.04 -11.69
N ARG A 101 15.92 -9.52 -10.87
CA ARG A 101 17.17 -8.81 -10.54
C ARG A 101 18.10 -8.61 -11.72
N GLU A 102 17.98 -9.44 -12.76
CA GLU A 102 18.74 -9.32 -13.99
C GLU A 102 18.18 -8.23 -14.91
N LEU A 103 17.02 -7.68 -14.59
CA LEU A 103 16.41 -6.60 -15.34
C LEU A 103 16.98 -5.25 -14.88
N ASN A 104 17.35 -4.43 -15.87
CA ASN A 104 17.77 -3.05 -15.61
C ASN A 104 16.53 -2.16 -15.62
N LEU A 105 15.72 -2.25 -14.54
CA LEU A 105 14.56 -1.37 -14.36
C LEU A 105 15.03 0.06 -14.10
N THR A 106 14.31 1.02 -14.67
CA THR A 106 14.71 2.45 -14.65
C THR A 106 13.86 3.30 -13.73
N HIS A 107 12.65 2.86 -13.44
CA HIS A 107 11.66 3.58 -12.63
C HIS A 107 11.15 2.75 -11.47
N SER A 108 10.83 1.48 -11.74
CA SER A 108 10.10 0.63 -10.80
C SER A 108 11.00 -0.03 -9.77
N LYS A 109 10.51 -0.08 -8.53
CA LYS A 109 11.02 -0.96 -7.48
C LYS A 109 10.13 -2.20 -7.39
N VAL A 110 10.73 -3.38 -7.52
CA VAL A 110 10.00 -4.64 -7.31
C VAL A 110 9.90 -4.92 -5.83
N THR A 111 8.70 -5.25 -5.35
CA THR A 111 8.47 -5.59 -3.96
C THR A 111 8.16 -7.07 -3.80
N ALA A 112 8.70 -7.69 -2.74
CA ALA A 112 8.30 -9.02 -2.30
C ALA A 112 7.17 -8.87 -1.27
N PHE A 113 6.09 -9.64 -1.46
CA PHE A 113 4.94 -9.63 -0.56
C PHE A 113 5.03 -10.77 0.45
N GLY A 114 4.60 -10.54 1.68
CA GLY A 114 4.49 -11.56 2.71
C GLY A 114 3.64 -11.14 3.89
N MET A 115 3.50 -12.04 4.86
CA MET A 115 2.72 -11.80 6.07
C MET A 115 3.64 -11.49 7.26
N THR A 116 3.07 -10.96 8.35
CA THR A 116 3.75 -10.89 9.64
C THR A 116 4.23 -12.28 10.08
N ARG A 117 5.23 -12.32 10.96
CA ARG A 117 5.71 -13.58 11.56
C ARG A 117 4.56 -14.41 12.16
N ARG A 118 4.75 -15.70 12.25
CA ARG A 118 3.79 -16.59 12.89
C ARG A 118 3.81 -16.40 14.42
N ARG A 119 2.67 -16.70 15.06
CA ARG A 119 2.55 -16.71 16.52
C ARG A 119 3.63 -17.59 17.15
N GLY A 120 4.18 -17.17 18.28
CA GLY A 120 5.17 -17.94 19.04
C GLY A 120 6.54 -18.08 18.38
N VAL A 121 6.76 -17.52 17.18
CA VAL A 121 8.05 -17.57 16.47
C VAL A 121 8.61 -16.14 16.38
N LYS A 122 9.89 -15.93 16.65
CA LYS A 122 10.55 -14.63 16.42
C LYS A 122 10.68 -14.33 14.93
N ALA A 123 10.60 -13.05 14.53
CA ALA A 123 10.70 -12.67 13.11
C ALA A 123 11.97 -13.22 12.44
N LYS A 124 13.12 -13.15 13.11
CA LYS A 124 14.41 -13.69 12.62
C LYS A 124 14.40 -15.19 12.34
N ASP A 125 13.55 -15.95 13.00
CA ASP A 125 13.47 -17.42 12.92
C ASP A 125 12.25 -17.87 12.08
N ASP A 126 11.43 -16.92 11.60
CA ASP A 126 10.24 -17.22 10.82
C ASP A 126 10.59 -17.47 9.33
N PRO A 127 10.19 -18.63 8.77
CA PRO A 127 10.48 -18.97 7.38
C PRO A 127 9.93 -17.97 6.36
N GLY A 128 8.78 -17.33 6.65
CA GLY A 128 8.22 -16.29 5.80
C GLY A 128 9.12 -15.06 5.74
N MET A 129 9.59 -14.61 6.90
CA MET A 129 10.55 -13.50 7.00
C MET A 129 11.85 -13.82 6.28
N GLN A 130 12.38 -15.06 6.46
CA GLN A 130 13.59 -15.49 5.77
C GLN A 130 13.42 -15.56 4.25
N ALA A 131 12.26 -16.00 3.76
CA ALA A 131 11.94 -16.01 2.33
C ALA A 131 11.88 -14.60 1.74
N LEU A 132 11.33 -13.63 2.49
CA LEU A 132 11.32 -12.23 2.10
C LEU A 132 12.74 -11.65 1.97
N ILE A 133 13.62 -11.95 2.92
CA ILE A 133 15.03 -11.52 2.85
C ILE A 133 15.74 -12.21 1.66
N ALA A 134 15.48 -13.52 1.45
CA ALA A 134 16.07 -14.27 0.34
C ALA A 134 15.62 -13.79 -1.05
N ALA A 135 14.48 -13.14 -1.17
CA ALA A 135 14.02 -12.50 -2.41
C ALA A 135 14.96 -11.37 -2.87
N GLN A 136 15.72 -10.78 -1.95
CA GLN A 136 16.72 -9.72 -2.20
C GLN A 136 16.14 -8.48 -2.90
N THR A 137 14.87 -8.17 -2.66
CA THR A 137 14.26 -6.92 -3.10
C THR A 137 14.64 -5.78 -2.15
N GLU A 138 14.75 -4.56 -2.68
CA GLU A 138 14.97 -3.36 -1.87
C GLU A 138 13.76 -3.09 -0.96
N VAL A 139 12.56 -3.32 -1.49
CA VAL A 139 11.28 -3.06 -0.84
C VAL A 139 10.57 -4.37 -0.51
N ILE A 140 9.98 -4.43 0.66
CA ILE A 140 9.12 -5.54 1.10
C ILE A 140 7.76 -4.98 1.49
N THR A 141 6.70 -5.58 0.95
CA THR A 141 5.33 -5.27 1.35
C THR A 141 4.84 -6.37 2.28
N MET A 142 4.50 -5.98 3.48
CA MET A 142 4.06 -6.91 4.52
C MET A 142 2.62 -6.66 4.90
N VAL A 143 1.78 -7.68 4.79
CA VAL A 143 0.39 -7.63 5.24
C VAL A 143 0.27 -8.02 6.71
N GLY A 144 -0.50 -7.25 7.48
CA GLY A 144 -0.86 -7.58 8.85
C GLY A 144 -2.35 -7.41 9.11
N LYS A 145 -2.87 -8.18 10.07
CA LYS A 145 -4.28 -8.13 10.45
C LYS A 145 -4.57 -6.86 11.26
N THR A 146 -5.55 -6.08 10.81
CA THR A 146 -5.97 -4.83 11.45
C THR A 146 -7.39 -4.85 11.99
N TRP A 147 -8.15 -5.89 11.68
CA TRP A 147 -9.46 -6.16 12.25
C TRP A 147 -9.32 -7.11 13.45
N ASP A 148 -9.86 -6.76 14.60
CA ASP A 148 -9.77 -7.54 15.83
C ASP A 148 -10.33 -8.96 15.68
N PHE A 149 -11.45 -9.12 14.98
CA PHE A 149 -11.99 -10.42 14.59
C PHE A 149 -10.95 -11.30 13.89
N HIS A 150 -10.16 -10.73 12.96
CA HIS A 150 -9.12 -11.51 12.28
C HIS A 150 -7.95 -11.89 13.17
N ALA A 151 -7.61 -11.08 14.16
CA ALA A 151 -6.57 -11.40 15.13
C ALA A 151 -7.02 -12.56 16.04
N THR A 152 -8.25 -12.49 16.57
CA THR A 152 -8.76 -13.45 17.54
C THR A 152 -9.21 -14.76 16.91
N ASP A 153 -9.99 -14.68 15.83
CA ASP A 153 -10.70 -15.84 15.26
C ASP A 153 -9.95 -16.49 14.10
N VAL A 154 -9.16 -15.70 13.33
CA VAL A 154 -8.39 -16.26 12.19
C VAL A 154 -6.96 -16.63 12.62
N LEU A 155 -6.23 -15.71 13.26
CA LEU A 155 -4.88 -16.00 13.74
C LEU A 155 -4.88 -16.79 15.06
N GLY A 156 -5.95 -16.68 15.86
CA GLY A 156 -6.06 -17.30 17.18
C GLY A 156 -5.07 -16.74 18.18
N VAL A 157 -4.83 -15.42 18.13
CA VAL A 157 -3.92 -14.69 19.02
C VAL A 157 -4.66 -13.58 19.77
N SER A 158 -4.08 -13.10 20.87
CA SER A 158 -4.59 -11.88 21.51
C SER A 158 -4.32 -10.64 20.64
N LEU A 159 -5.07 -9.57 20.88
CA LEU A 159 -4.86 -8.31 20.19
C LEU A 159 -3.45 -7.76 20.41
N ASP A 160 -2.92 -7.89 21.63
CA ASP A 160 -1.57 -7.43 21.98
C ASP A 160 -0.50 -8.31 21.30
N GLU A 161 -0.68 -9.63 21.23
CA GLU A 161 0.23 -10.50 20.50
C GLU A 161 0.27 -10.16 19.00
N ASN A 162 -0.86 -9.83 18.38
CA ASN A 162 -0.86 -9.37 16.98
C ASN A 162 -0.10 -8.06 16.81
N ILE A 163 -0.22 -7.11 17.75
CA ILE A 163 0.59 -5.88 17.76
C ILE A 163 2.08 -6.21 17.86
N GLU A 164 2.47 -7.16 18.72
CA GLU A 164 3.86 -7.61 18.81
C GLU A 164 4.34 -8.28 17.51
N MET A 165 3.49 -9.10 16.87
CA MET A 165 3.83 -9.73 15.59
C MET A 165 4.10 -8.67 14.51
N ILE A 166 3.27 -7.64 14.42
CA ILE A 166 3.46 -6.52 13.50
C ILE A 166 4.77 -5.80 13.78
N THR A 167 4.96 -5.39 15.04
CA THR A 167 6.15 -4.63 15.47
C THR A 167 7.44 -5.41 15.22
N ASP A 168 7.51 -6.68 15.65
CA ASP A 168 8.70 -7.54 15.51
C ASP A 168 9.03 -7.78 14.03
N SER A 169 8.02 -8.01 13.19
CA SER A 169 8.22 -8.26 11.77
C SER A 169 8.73 -7.02 11.02
N VAL A 170 8.10 -5.86 11.23
CA VAL A 170 8.52 -4.60 10.58
C VAL A 170 9.93 -4.23 11.04
N ALA A 171 10.19 -4.27 12.35
CA ALA A 171 11.50 -3.93 12.91
C ALA A 171 12.60 -4.86 12.40
N PHE A 172 12.33 -6.16 12.27
CA PHE A 172 13.27 -7.12 11.71
C PHE A 172 13.63 -6.78 10.27
N LEU A 173 12.63 -6.62 9.38
CA LEU A 173 12.89 -6.31 7.98
C LEU A 173 13.59 -4.96 7.80
N LYS A 174 13.23 -3.97 8.60
CA LYS A 174 13.91 -2.67 8.63
C LYS A 174 15.36 -2.81 9.09
N GLY A 175 15.62 -3.64 10.11
CA GLY A 175 16.96 -3.97 10.60
C GLY A 175 17.84 -4.66 9.56
N GLU A 176 17.24 -5.44 8.65
CA GLU A 176 17.90 -6.04 7.49
C GLU A 176 18.08 -5.06 6.32
N GLY A 177 17.84 -3.76 6.53
CA GLY A 177 18.06 -2.69 5.56
C GLY A 177 16.99 -2.60 4.47
N ARG A 178 15.80 -3.17 4.67
CA ARG A 178 14.71 -3.12 3.70
C ARG A 178 13.83 -1.87 3.92
N GLU A 179 13.34 -1.31 2.82
CA GLU A 179 12.18 -0.43 2.86
C GLU A 179 10.94 -1.29 3.11
N VAL A 180 10.12 -0.94 4.12
CA VAL A 180 8.96 -1.75 4.49
C VAL A 180 7.69 -0.96 4.23
N ILE A 181 6.83 -1.50 3.37
CA ILE A 181 5.44 -1.07 3.17
C ILE A 181 4.55 -1.98 4.00
N TYR A 182 3.67 -1.41 4.81
CA TYR A 182 2.73 -2.17 5.62
C TYR A 182 1.31 -2.08 5.08
N ASP A 183 0.77 -3.21 4.63
CA ASP A 183 -0.61 -3.36 4.20
C ASP A 183 -1.48 -3.67 5.42
N ALA A 184 -2.29 -2.71 5.81
CA ALA A 184 -3.29 -2.83 6.86
C ALA A 184 -4.54 -3.56 6.29
N GLU A 185 -4.54 -4.90 6.33
CA GLU A 185 -5.57 -5.73 5.72
C GLU A 185 -6.91 -5.56 6.43
N HIS A 186 -8.01 -5.45 5.67
CA HIS A 186 -9.37 -5.17 6.18
C HIS A 186 -9.43 -3.94 7.08
N PHE A 187 -8.63 -2.91 6.76
CA PHE A 187 -8.50 -1.73 7.61
C PHE A 187 -9.84 -1.02 7.85
N PHE A 188 -10.60 -0.83 6.78
CA PHE A 188 -11.89 -0.11 6.89
C PHE A 188 -12.93 -0.89 7.68
N ASP A 189 -12.99 -2.21 7.52
CA ASP A 189 -13.85 -3.06 8.34
C ASP A 189 -13.42 -3.05 9.81
N GLY A 190 -12.11 -3.22 10.05
CA GLY A 190 -11.53 -3.15 11.38
C GLY A 190 -11.75 -1.80 12.06
N TRP A 191 -11.60 -0.70 11.30
CA TRP A 191 -11.86 0.65 11.83
C TRP A 191 -13.32 0.85 12.23
N LYS A 192 -14.26 0.40 11.39
CA LYS A 192 -15.70 0.47 11.71
C LYS A 192 -16.07 -0.39 12.90
N ALA A 193 -15.43 -1.55 13.09
CA ALA A 193 -15.69 -2.45 14.20
C ALA A 193 -15.01 -2.02 15.51
N ASN A 194 -13.72 -1.64 15.46
CA ASN A 194 -12.89 -1.30 16.61
C ASN A 194 -11.78 -0.34 16.18
N SER A 195 -12.10 0.95 16.10
CA SER A 195 -11.18 1.98 15.64
C SER A 195 -9.91 2.10 16.51
N ASP A 196 -10.03 1.90 17.82
CA ASP A 196 -8.90 1.99 18.75
C ASP A 196 -7.87 0.89 18.46
N TYR A 197 -8.33 -0.33 18.18
CA TYR A 197 -7.45 -1.43 17.84
C TYR A 197 -6.84 -1.24 16.44
N ALA A 198 -7.65 -0.90 15.44
CA ALA A 198 -7.15 -0.62 14.09
C ALA A 198 -6.09 0.50 14.09
N ALA A 199 -6.31 1.56 14.86
CA ALA A 199 -5.33 2.64 15.06
C ALA A 199 -4.02 2.12 15.67
N ARG A 200 -4.09 1.27 16.70
CA ARG A 200 -2.90 0.67 17.33
C ARG A 200 -2.06 -0.13 16.34
N THR A 201 -2.68 -0.88 15.41
CA THR A 201 -1.95 -1.70 14.43
C THR A 201 -1.12 -0.84 13.49
N ILE A 202 -1.68 0.23 12.94
CA ILE A 202 -0.96 1.12 12.01
C ILE A 202 0.11 1.96 12.72
N VAL A 203 -0.14 2.38 13.96
CA VAL A 203 0.86 3.08 14.79
C VAL A 203 2.03 2.16 15.10
N ALA A 204 1.76 0.89 15.46
CA ALA A 204 2.80 -0.09 15.74
C ALA A 204 3.70 -0.34 14.51
N ALA A 205 3.11 -0.49 13.31
CA ALA A 205 3.87 -0.63 12.08
C ALA A 205 4.71 0.62 11.77
N ALA A 206 4.15 1.81 11.90
CA ALA A 206 4.84 3.08 11.66
C ALA A 206 6.02 3.28 12.63
N GLN A 207 5.80 3.05 13.94
CA GLN A 207 6.84 3.17 14.97
C GLN A 207 7.95 2.12 14.81
N ALA A 208 7.62 0.94 14.30
CA ALA A 208 8.60 -0.11 14.00
C ALA A 208 9.44 0.19 12.75
N GLY A 209 9.09 1.22 11.95
CA GLY A 209 9.88 1.73 10.84
C GLY A 209 9.33 1.46 9.45
N ALA A 210 8.03 1.16 9.32
CA ALA A 210 7.38 1.16 8.01
C ALA A 210 7.50 2.55 7.36
N SER A 211 7.82 2.60 6.07
CA SER A 211 7.93 3.84 5.29
C SER A 211 6.57 4.30 4.75
N LEU A 212 5.63 3.38 4.62
CA LEU A 212 4.29 3.60 4.10
C LEU A 212 3.30 2.67 4.80
N ILE A 213 2.15 3.22 5.17
CA ILE A 213 0.99 2.46 5.65
C ILE A 213 -0.08 2.49 4.57
N VAL A 214 -0.49 1.33 4.07
CA VAL A 214 -1.55 1.21 3.08
C VAL A 214 -2.83 0.72 3.75
N CYS A 215 -3.87 1.55 3.76
CA CYS A 215 -5.18 1.19 4.26
C CYS A 215 -5.94 0.37 3.20
N CYS A 216 -6.23 -0.90 3.47
CA CYS A 216 -6.85 -1.81 2.50
C CYS A 216 -8.37 -1.89 2.71
N ASP A 217 -9.15 -1.56 1.68
CA ASP A 217 -10.56 -1.91 1.58
C ASP A 217 -10.67 -3.30 0.96
N THR A 218 -10.32 -4.33 1.76
CA THR A 218 -10.13 -5.70 1.28
C THR A 218 -11.45 -6.34 0.84
N ASN A 219 -12.58 -5.96 1.45
CA ASN A 219 -13.91 -6.40 1.03
C ASN A 219 -14.47 -5.57 -0.14
N GLY A 220 -13.85 -4.43 -0.48
CA GLY A 220 -14.27 -3.58 -1.59
C GLY A 220 -15.65 -2.95 -1.44
N GLY A 221 -16.19 -2.89 -0.22
CA GLY A 221 -17.56 -2.46 0.06
C GLY A 221 -17.68 -1.16 0.85
N THR A 222 -16.57 -0.48 1.12
CA THR A 222 -16.60 0.80 1.86
C THR A 222 -17.03 1.93 0.94
N LEU A 223 -18.00 2.74 1.39
CA LEU A 223 -18.52 3.86 0.60
C LEU A 223 -17.50 5.00 0.49
N PRO A 224 -17.51 5.80 -0.59
CA PRO A 224 -16.51 6.88 -0.80
C PRO A 224 -16.41 7.88 0.36
N GLU A 225 -17.53 8.28 0.93
CA GLU A 225 -17.56 9.20 2.09
C GLU A 225 -16.98 8.56 3.36
N GLU A 226 -17.15 7.24 3.55
CA GLU A 226 -16.52 6.50 4.65
C GLU A 226 -15.01 6.42 4.45
N ILE A 227 -14.55 6.13 3.21
CA ILE A 227 -13.13 6.14 2.83
C ILE A 227 -12.48 7.47 3.26
N VAL A 228 -13.06 8.59 2.81
CA VAL A 228 -12.53 9.93 3.11
C VAL A 228 -12.49 10.19 4.62
N SER A 229 -13.54 9.83 5.34
CA SER A 229 -13.64 10.07 6.78
C SER A 229 -12.62 9.24 7.57
N ILE A 230 -12.52 7.94 7.26
CA ILE A 230 -11.63 7.00 7.94
C ILE A 230 -10.17 7.33 7.64
N LEU A 231 -9.82 7.63 6.37
CA LEU A 231 -8.46 8.02 6.01
C LEU A 231 -8.01 9.30 6.70
N LYS A 232 -8.87 10.31 6.83
CA LYS A 232 -8.55 11.52 7.61
C LYS A 232 -8.23 11.19 9.07
N SER A 233 -8.98 10.27 9.66
CA SER A 233 -8.76 9.83 11.05
C SER A 233 -7.44 9.02 11.16
N ALA A 234 -7.15 8.12 10.21
CA ALA A 234 -5.89 7.38 10.15
C ALA A 234 -4.68 8.32 9.99
N GLN A 235 -4.79 9.30 9.09
CA GLN A 235 -3.77 10.33 8.89
C GLN A 235 -3.53 11.16 10.16
N ALA A 236 -4.59 11.56 10.87
CA ALA A 236 -4.48 12.27 12.14
C ALA A 236 -3.77 11.42 13.20
N THR A 237 -4.10 10.13 13.27
CA THR A 237 -3.46 9.16 14.18
C THR A 237 -1.96 9.00 13.89
N LEU A 238 -1.56 9.00 12.62
CA LEU A 238 -0.17 8.80 12.21
C LEU A 238 0.65 10.09 12.12
N LYS A 239 0.05 11.25 12.38
CA LYS A 239 0.67 12.57 12.17
C LYS A 239 2.05 12.71 12.82
N GLU A 240 2.21 12.27 14.05
CA GLU A 240 3.46 12.39 14.80
C GLU A 240 4.57 11.41 14.32
N THR A 241 4.20 10.37 13.57
CA THR A 241 5.15 9.39 13.03
C THR A 241 5.82 9.88 11.75
N GLY A 242 5.19 10.79 11.02
CA GLY A 242 5.66 11.29 9.72
C GLY A 242 5.59 10.26 8.60
N VAL A 243 4.96 9.10 8.83
CA VAL A 243 4.81 8.03 7.82
C VAL A 243 3.79 8.45 6.75
N SER A 244 4.05 8.06 5.50
CA SER A 244 3.09 8.25 4.41
C SER A 244 1.91 7.27 4.52
N VAL A 245 0.74 7.66 3.99
CA VAL A 245 -0.47 6.84 3.94
C VAL A 245 -0.88 6.61 2.50
N GLY A 246 -1.18 5.38 2.16
CA GLY A 246 -1.72 4.94 0.88
C GLY A 246 -3.06 4.24 1.03
N ILE A 247 -3.67 3.89 -0.09
CA ILE A 247 -4.93 3.15 -0.14
C ILE A 247 -4.85 2.01 -1.15
N HIS A 248 -5.49 0.90 -0.80
CA HIS A 248 -5.74 -0.22 -1.70
C HIS A 248 -7.22 -0.59 -1.67
N CYS A 249 -7.97 -0.24 -2.71
CA CYS A 249 -9.38 -0.55 -2.84
C CYS A 249 -9.61 -1.76 -3.75
N HIS A 250 -10.26 -2.80 -3.23
CA HIS A 250 -10.79 -3.90 -4.03
C HIS A 250 -12.07 -3.47 -4.76
N ASN A 251 -12.44 -4.19 -5.80
CA ASN A 251 -13.53 -3.81 -6.69
C ASN A 251 -14.76 -4.72 -6.61
N ASP A 252 -14.93 -5.47 -5.52
CA ASP A 252 -16.00 -6.45 -5.35
C ASP A 252 -17.40 -5.82 -5.44
N CYS A 253 -17.54 -4.58 -4.96
CA CYS A 253 -18.78 -3.78 -5.09
C CYS A 253 -18.67 -2.69 -6.18
N GLU A 254 -17.74 -2.80 -7.12
CA GLU A 254 -17.51 -1.82 -8.21
C GLU A 254 -17.15 -0.40 -7.73
N LEU A 255 -16.65 -0.26 -6.51
CA LEU A 255 -16.35 1.04 -5.90
C LEU A 255 -14.86 1.44 -6.00
N ALA A 256 -13.95 0.55 -6.40
CA ALA A 256 -12.52 0.84 -6.38
C ALA A 256 -12.14 2.08 -7.21
N VAL A 257 -12.77 2.26 -8.39
CA VAL A 257 -12.52 3.42 -9.26
C VAL A 257 -13.01 4.72 -8.62
N ALA A 258 -14.10 4.68 -7.86
CA ALA A 258 -14.60 5.85 -7.13
C ALA A 258 -13.75 6.14 -5.89
N ASN A 259 -13.34 5.10 -5.15
CA ASN A 259 -12.66 5.20 -3.87
C ASN A 259 -11.20 5.65 -4.01
N SER A 260 -10.47 5.15 -5.02
CA SER A 260 -9.04 5.48 -5.18
C SER A 260 -8.74 6.97 -5.43
N PRO A 261 -9.53 7.74 -6.24
CA PRO A 261 -9.26 9.17 -6.45
C PRO A 261 -9.72 10.09 -5.33
N VAL A 262 -10.68 9.66 -4.46
CA VAL A 262 -11.22 10.52 -3.38
C VAL A 262 -10.45 10.40 -2.07
N SER A 263 -9.54 9.42 -1.99
CA SER A 263 -8.74 9.08 -0.81
C SER A 263 -7.57 10.04 -0.47
#